data_7e349b153ef0f265260bc2251700ca6f
#
_entry.id   7e349b153ef0f265260bc2251700ca6f
#
_cell.length_a   1.000
_cell.length_b   1.000
_cell.length_c   1.000
_cell.angle_alpha   90.00
_cell.angle_beta   90.00
_cell.angle_gamma   90.00
#
_symmetry.space_group_name_H-M   'P 1'
#
loop_
_entity.id
_entity.type
_entity.pdbx_description
1 polymer ?
#
loop_
_entity_poly.entity_id
_entity_poly.type
_entity_poly.pdbx_seq_one_letter_code
_entity_poly.pdbx_strand_id
1 'polypeptide(L)'
;RFMYEESFHTPLIISYPGHVKEGTECNQLVQNIDFAPTFLELAGVKKPTEMSGRSLQPLFKGTNVKDWRKDLYYHYYDYPTYHLVRKHDGVRNERYKLIHFYGKGSDRAVQENKYQRTPGTSEYYTYQALKRINYFRDDADIDYYELYDLQADPDELNNIYGKPGTEKVTKQLLKRLGEYRKELKVDE
;
A
#
# COMPACT_ATOMS: atom_id res chain seq x y z
N ARG A 1 -6.10 5.39 -2.82
CA ARG A 1 -6.10 4.99 -1.42
C ARG A 1 -6.30 3.49 -1.23
N PHE A 2 -7.08 2.84 -2.09
CA PHE A 2 -7.07 1.38 -2.18
C PHE A 2 -5.79 0.89 -2.85
N MET A 3 -5.47 -0.37 -2.64
CA MET A 3 -4.26 -0.99 -3.20
C MET A 3 -4.44 -1.46 -4.67
N TYR A 4 -5.51 -1.07 -5.35
CA TYR A 4 -5.71 -1.40 -6.77
C TYR A 4 -4.72 -0.69 -7.69
N GLU A 5 -4.37 -1.30 -8.83
CA GLU A 5 -3.32 -0.80 -9.73
C GLU A 5 -3.57 0.65 -10.20
N GLU A 6 -4.82 1.08 -10.38
CA GLU A 6 -5.15 2.48 -10.76
C GLU A 6 -4.67 3.53 -9.73
N SER A 7 -4.55 3.13 -8.45
CA SER A 7 -4.05 3.99 -7.38
C SER A 7 -2.61 3.68 -7.00
N PHE A 8 -2.15 2.47 -7.26
CA PHE A 8 -0.90 1.94 -6.72
C PHE A 8 0.23 1.92 -7.76
N HIS A 9 -0.09 1.62 -9.01
CA HIS A 9 0.86 1.56 -10.11
C HIS A 9 0.98 2.92 -10.79
N THR A 10 1.69 3.85 -10.15
CA THR A 10 1.98 5.17 -10.72
C THR A 10 3.29 5.15 -11.50
N PRO A 11 3.37 5.78 -12.69
CA PRO A 11 4.60 5.85 -13.44
C PRO A 11 5.67 6.66 -12.69
N LEU A 12 6.92 6.18 -12.72
CA LEU A 12 8.08 6.88 -12.22
C LEU A 12 9.03 7.22 -13.36
N ILE A 13 9.32 8.49 -13.55
CA ILE A 13 10.29 8.98 -14.55
C ILE A 13 11.44 9.64 -13.82
N ILE A 14 12.67 9.21 -14.14
CA ILE A 14 13.90 9.77 -13.58
C ILE A 14 14.76 10.33 -14.70
N SER A 15 15.13 11.60 -14.58
CA SER A 15 16.10 12.26 -15.45
C SER A 15 17.29 12.68 -14.62
N TYR A 16 18.48 12.12 -14.95
CA TYR A 16 19.75 12.52 -14.34
C TYR A 16 20.86 12.37 -15.38
N PRO A 17 21.11 13.41 -16.19
CA PRO A 17 22.06 13.36 -17.29
C PRO A 17 23.46 12.89 -16.85
N GLY A 18 24.05 11.98 -17.60
CA GLY A 18 25.35 11.36 -17.30
C GLY A 18 25.32 10.22 -16.29
N HIS A 19 24.21 10.01 -15.56
CA HIS A 19 24.05 8.94 -14.56
C HIS A 19 22.96 7.94 -14.91
N VAL A 20 21.83 8.42 -15.41
CA VAL A 20 20.74 7.58 -15.91
C VAL A 20 20.82 7.55 -17.44
N LYS A 21 20.86 6.35 -18.01
CA LYS A 21 20.89 6.16 -19.46
C LYS A 21 19.53 6.55 -20.06
N GLU A 22 19.54 7.41 -21.05
CA GLU A 22 18.34 7.84 -21.77
C GLU A 22 17.61 6.65 -22.43
N GLY A 23 16.26 6.72 -22.46
CA GLY A 23 15.41 5.71 -23.07
C GLY A 23 15.43 4.35 -22.36
N THR A 24 15.93 4.29 -21.13
CA THR A 24 15.95 3.05 -20.35
C THR A 24 14.60 2.81 -19.67
N GLU A 25 14.10 1.59 -19.80
CA GLU A 25 12.94 1.11 -19.04
C GLU A 25 13.36 0.10 -17.98
N CYS A 26 12.71 0.16 -16.81
CA CYS A 26 12.98 -0.74 -15.70
C CYS A 26 11.66 -1.21 -15.09
N ASN A 27 11.42 -2.51 -15.12
CA ASN A 27 10.18 -3.13 -14.59
C ASN A 27 10.33 -3.67 -13.17
N GLN A 28 11.42 -3.36 -12.48
CA GLN A 28 11.61 -3.78 -11.09
C GLN A 28 10.73 -2.97 -10.15
N LEU A 29 10.23 -3.63 -9.10
CA LEU A 29 9.32 -3.03 -8.15
C LEU A 29 9.99 -1.94 -7.33
N VAL A 30 9.47 -0.73 -7.36
CA VAL A 30 9.95 0.44 -6.62
C VAL A 30 8.81 1.06 -5.80
N GLN A 31 9.15 1.84 -4.79
CA GLN A 31 8.19 2.52 -3.92
C GLN A 31 8.64 3.95 -3.61
N ASN A 32 7.72 4.80 -3.18
CA ASN A 32 8.02 6.18 -2.77
C ASN A 32 9.07 6.27 -1.66
N ILE A 33 9.11 5.27 -0.76
CA ILE A 33 10.10 5.19 0.32
C ILE A 33 11.54 5.05 -0.19
N ASP A 34 11.74 4.75 -1.49
CA ASP A 34 13.05 4.59 -2.11
C ASP A 34 13.67 5.95 -2.51
N PHE A 35 12.88 7.02 -2.58
CA PHE A 35 13.38 8.33 -3.00
C PHE A 35 14.37 8.91 -1.98
N ALA A 36 14.01 8.91 -0.71
CA ALA A 36 14.87 9.45 0.33
C ALA A 36 16.24 8.77 0.40
N PRO A 37 16.35 7.41 0.47
CA PRO A 37 17.66 6.76 0.43
C PRO A 37 18.42 7.00 -0.89
N THR A 38 17.72 7.18 -2.01
CA THR A 38 18.36 7.54 -3.28
C THR A 38 19.02 8.92 -3.21
N PHE A 39 18.32 9.92 -2.69
CA PHE A 39 18.88 11.27 -2.54
C PHE A 39 20.04 11.31 -1.53
N LEU A 40 19.94 10.58 -0.43
CA LEU A 40 21.03 10.48 0.54
C LEU A 40 22.29 9.88 -0.10
N GLU A 41 22.14 8.79 -0.85
CA GLU A 41 23.28 8.16 -1.53
C GLU A 41 23.89 9.08 -2.59
N LEU A 42 23.06 9.78 -3.39
CA LEU A 42 23.55 10.77 -4.36
C LEU A 42 24.30 11.93 -3.70
N ALA A 43 23.91 12.31 -2.48
CA ALA A 43 24.58 13.34 -1.68
C ALA A 43 25.79 12.82 -0.92
N GLY A 44 26.16 11.55 -1.03
CA GLY A 44 27.24 10.94 -0.25
C GLY A 44 26.95 10.80 1.24
N VAL A 45 25.66 10.88 1.65
CA VAL A 45 25.22 10.78 3.03
C VAL A 45 24.77 9.37 3.36
N LYS A 46 25.25 8.84 4.49
CA LYS A 46 24.87 7.48 4.93
C LYS A 46 23.39 7.42 5.27
N LYS A 47 22.69 6.44 4.71
CA LYS A 47 21.29 6.15 5.02
C LYS A 47 21.13 5.75 6.50
N PRO A 48 20.18 6.33 7.25
CA PRO A 48 19.80 5.86 8.58
C PRO A 48 19.33 4.39 8.57
N THR A 49 19.62 3.65 9.63
CA THR A 49 19.32 2.21 9.72
C THR A 49 17.82 1.92 9.76
N GLU A 50 17.04 2.81 10.36
CA GLU A 50 15.58 2.74 10.47
C GLU A 50 14.82 3.05 9.18
N MET A 51 15.51 3.55 8.15
CA MET A 51 14.89 3.86 6.86
C MET A 51 14.71 2.60 6.03
N SER A 52 13.46 2.21 5.75
CA SER A 52 13.10 0.95 5.09
C SER A 52 13.35 0.93 3.59
N GLY A 53 13.37 2.09 2.92
CA GLY A 53 13.56 2.20 1.48
C GLY A 53 14.96 1.76 1.01
N ARG A 54 15.09 1.49 -0.28
CA ARG A 54 16.35 1.14 -0.95
C ARG A 54 16.67 2.19 -1.99
N SER A 55 17.96 2.56 -2.13
CA SER A 55 18.37 3.47 -3.20
C SER A 55 18.08 2.89 -4.59
N LEU A 56 17.58 3.73 -5.48
CA LEU A 56 17.30 3.40 -6.88
C LEU A 56 18.56 3.47 -7.77
N GLN A 57 19.70 3.94 -7.27
CA GLN A 57 20.93 4.07 -8.07
C GLN A 57 21.33 2.78 -8.82
N PRO A 58 21.21 1.57 -8.22
CA PRO A 58 21.52 0.33 -8.94
C PRO A 58 20.65 0.13 -10.19
N LEU A 59 19.46 0.74 -10.25
CA LEU A 59 18.52 0.64 -11.38
C LEU A 59 18.77 1.70 -12.47
N PHE A 60 19.61 2.69 -12.24
CA PHE A 60 19.85 3.79 -13.18
C PHE A 60 20.44 3.34 -14.53
N LYS A 61 21.07 2.19 -14.55
CA LYS A 61 21.63 1.61 -15.77
C LYS A 61 20.65 0.75 -16.56
N GLY A 62 19.40 0.63 -16.10
CA GLY A 62 18.36 -0.17 -16.72
C GLY A 62 18.62 -1.68 -16.71
N THR A 63 19.48 -2.15 -15.83
CA THR A 63 19.82 -3.57 -15.70
C THR A 63 19.02 -4.18 -14.54
N ASN A 64 18.57 -5.43 -14.72
CA ASN A 64 17.94 -6.17 -13.64
C ASN A 64 18.95 -6.43 -12.51
N VAL A 65 18.67 -5.89 -11.32
CA VAL A 65 19.46 -6.12 -10.12
C VAL A 65 19.00 -7.43 -9.49
N LYS A 66 19.86 -8.45 -9.44
CA LYS A 66 19.48 -9.81 -8.99
C LYS A 66 18.89 -9.85 -7.59
N ASP A 67 19.41 -9.04 -6.68
CA ASP A 67 18.99 -9.00 -5.28
C ASP A 67 17.96 -7.89 -5.00
N TRP A 68 17.27 -7.41 -6.05
CA TRP A 68 16.19 -6.46 -5.87
C TRP A 68 14.97 -7.11 -5.24
N ARG A 69 14.11 -6.28 -4.62
CA ARG A 69 12.87 -6.79 -4.00
C ARG A 69 11.98 -7.48 -5.02
N LYS A 70 11.30 -8.53 -4.57
CA LYS A 70 10.37 -9.32 -5.39
C LYS A 70 8.92 -9.06 -5.06
N ASP A 71 8.66 -8.34 -3.98
CA ASP A 71 7.33 -8.00 -3.51
C ASP A 71 7.33 -6.63 -2.80
N LEU A 72 6.14 -6.07 -2.69
CA LEU A 72 5.84 -4.82 -2.00
C LEU A 72 4.78 -5.09 -0.95
N TYR A 73 4.87 -4.39 0.18
CA TYR A 73 3.84 -4.32 1.20
C TYR A 73 3.17 -2.95 1.19
N TYR A 74 1.88 -2.94 1.41
CA TYR A 74 1.08 -1.75 1.59
C TYR A 74 0.21 -1.89 2.83
N HIS A 75 0.04 -0.81 3.59
CA HIS A 75 -0.90 -0.71 4.70
C HIS A 75 -1.61 0.64 4.66
N TYR A 76 -2.94 0.61 4.75
CA TYR A 76 -3.75 1.81 4.82
C TYR A 76 -3.89 2.25 6.29
N TYR A 77 -3.06 3.22 6.69
CA TYR A 77 -3.01 3.73 8.07
C TYR A 77 -4.13 4.72 8.43
N ASP A 78 -4.83 5.24 7.42
CA ASP A 78 -5.75 6.36 7.57
C ASP A 78 -7.19 5.92 7.90
N TYR A 79 -7.35 4.69 8.37
CA TYR A 79 -8.62 4.14 8.83
C TYR A 79 -8.76 4.26 10.36
N PRO A 80 -9.97 4.54 10.86
CA PRO A 80 -11.14 5.03 10.13
C PRO A 80 -11.12 6.55 9.99
N THR A 81 -11.26 7.05 8.76
CA THR A 81 -11.37 8.48 8.47
C THR A 81 -12.53 8.77 7.52
N TYR A 82 -12.76 10.06 7.24
CA TYR A 82 -13.82 10.53 6.34
C TYR A 82 -13.76 10.02 4.91
N HIS A 83 -12.68 9.38 4.51
CA HIS A 83 -12.49 8.86 3.15
C HIS A 83 -13.32 7.62 2.83
N LEU A 84 -13.97 7.01 3.81
CA LEU A 84 -14.78 5.80 3.67
C LEU A 84 -14.01 4.58 3.12
N VAL A 85 -12.69 4.64 3.08
CA VAL A 85 -11.84 3.51 2.68
C VAL A 85 -11.77 2.50 3.82
N ARG A 86 -12.00 1.24 3.53
CA ARG A 86 -11.93 0.15 4.52
C ARG A 86 -10.48 -0.08 4.95
N LYS A 87 -10.28 -0.46 6.21
CA LYS A 87 -8.97 -0.88 6.71
C LYS A 87 -8.49 -2.05 5.87
N HIS A 88 -7.28 -1.95 5.35
CA HIS A 88 -6.68 -3.02 4.55
C HIS A 88 -5.17 -2.92 4.51
N ASP A 89 -4.56 -4.03 4.27
CA ASP A 89 -3.16 -4.14 3.88
C ASP A 89 -3.01 -5.23 2.82
N GLY A 90 -1.82 -5.38 2.27
CA GLY A 90 -1.63 -6.38 1.26
C GLY A 90 -0.18 -6.52 0.77
N VAL A 91 0.01 -7.52 -0.05
CA VAL A 91 1.29 -7.83 -0.70
C VAL A 91 1.08 -7.93 -2.20
N ARG A 92 1.96 -7.28 -2.94
CA ARG A 92 2.01 -7.34 -4.40
C ARG A 92 3.39 -7.82 -4.83
N ASN A 93 3.46 -8.84 -5.68
CA ASN A 93 4.66 -9.19 -6.44
C ASN A 93 4.48 -8.83 -7.92
N GLU A 94 5.38 -9.28 -8.81
CA GLU A 94 5.30 -8.94 -10.24
C GLU A 94 4.01 -9.41 -10.91
N ARG A 95 3.39 -10.50 -10.41
CA ARG A 95 2.23 -11.12 -11.04
C ARG A 95 0.97 -11.08 -10.19
N TYR A 96 1.09 -11.27 -8.88
CA TYR A 96 -0.06 -11.43 -8.02
C TYR A 96 -0.15 -10.33 -6.98
N LYS A 97 -1.38 -9.98 -6.62
CA LYS A 97 -1.70 -9.07 -5.52
C LYS A 97 -2.70 -9.72 -4.58
N LEU A 98 -2.36 -9.77 -3.30
CA LEU A 98 -3.24 -10.18 -2.21
C LEU A 98 -3.58 -8.96 -1.37
N ILE A 99 -4.86 -8.69 -1.16
CA ILE A 99 -5.36 -7.63 -0.31
C ILE A 99 -6.18 -8.27 0.82
N HIS A 100 -5.93 -7.87 2.05
CA HIS A 100 -6.73 -8.25 3.21
C HIS A 100 -7.50 -7.05 3.70
N PHE A 101 -8.83 -7.12 3.66
CA PHE A 101 -9.73 -6.14 4.25
C PHE A 101 -10.18 -6.62 5.62
N TYR A 102 -9.99 -5.81 6.65
CA TYR A 102 -10.29 -6.19 8.02
C TYR A 102 -10.68 -4.98 8.88
N GLY A 103 -11.34 -5.23 10.01
CA GLY A 103 -11.70 -4.21 10.97
C GLY A 103 -12.99 -4.53 11.72
N LYS A 104 -13.18 -3.85 12.83
CA LYS A 104 -14.40 -3.94 13.63
C LYS A 104 -15.48 -3.03 13.08
N GLY A 105 -16.71 -3.50 13.08
CA GLY A 105 -17.86 -2.70 12.67
C GLY A 105 -18.04 -1.44 13.50
N SER A 106 -17.64 -1.49 14.78
CA SER A 106 -17.69 -0.36 15.72
C SER A 106 -16.58 0.67 15.55
N ASP A 107 -15.54 0.41 14.74
CA ASP A 107 -14.38 1.30 14.64
C ASP A 107 -14.75 2.74 14.28
N ARG A 108 -15.74 2.94 13.42
CA ARG A 108 -16.21 4.27 13.05
C ARG A 108 -17.03 4.95 14.14
N ALA A 109 -17.85 4.19 14.86
CA ALA A 109 -18.63 4.72 15.99
C ALA A 109 -17.71 5.22 17.10
N VAL A 110 -16.63 4.47 17.40
CA VAL A 110 -15.59 4.89 18.35
C VAL A 110 -14.92 6.20 17.93
N GLN A 111 -14.72 6.40 16.63
CA GLN A 111 -14.12 7.63 16.10
C GLN A 111 -14.99 8.87 16.32
N GLU A 112 -16.32 8.73 16.41
CA GLU A 112 -17.22 9.88 16.63
C GLU A 112 -16.80 10.69 17.85
N ASN A 113 -16.35 10.03 18.91
CA ASN A 113 -15.93 10.67 20.14
C ASN A 113 -14.62 11.46 20.04
N LYS A 114 -13.82 11.21 19.00
CA LYS A 114 -12.52 11.89 18.76
C LYS A 114 -12.68 13.21 18.01
N TYR A 115 -13.82 13.42 17.34
CA TYR A 115 -14.03 14.66 16.59
C TYR A 115 -14.32 15.83 17.52
N GLN A 116 -13.62 16.92 17.32
CA GLN A 116 -13.90 18.17 18.00
C GLN A 116 -15.23 18.74 17.52
N ARG A 117 -16.11 19.11 18.49
CA ARG A 117 -17.45 19.59 18.19
C ARG A 117 -17.63 21.09 18.37
N THR A 118 -16.53 21.84 18.45
CA THR A 118 -16.56 23.30 18.60
C THR A 118 -17.06 23.95 17.31
N PRO A 119 -18.23 24.62 17.32
CA PRO A 119 -18.75 25.29 16.14
C PRO A 119 -17.71 26.27 15.53
N GLY A 120 -17.63 26.30 14.19
CA GLY A 120 -16.72 27.18 13.47
C GLY A 120 -15.34 26.55 13.14
N THR A 121 -15.02 25.37 13.68
CA THR A 121 -13.79 24.66 13.34
C THR A 121 -13.97 23.76 12.09
N SER A 122 -12.88 23.47 11.39
CA SER A 122 -12.90 22.54 10.23
C SER A 122 -13.37 21.14 10.65
N GLU A 123 -12.96 20.69 11.84
CA GLU A 123 -13.34 19.42 12.44
C GLU A 123 -14.85 19.35 12.71
N TYR A 124 -15.43 20.46 13.17
CA TYR A 124 -16.88 20.54 13.36
C TYR A 124 -17.65 20.35 12.06
N TYR A 125 -17.24 21.03 10.99
CA TYR A 125 -17.92 20.90 9.69
C TYR A 125 -17.72 19.50 9.09
N THR A 126 -16.54 18.93 9.24
CA THR A 126 -16.27 17.55 8.84
C THR A 126 -17.16 16.57 9.62
N TYR A 127 -17.26 16.72 10.94
CA TYR A 127 -18.13 15.91 11.77
C TYR A 127 -19.60 15.99 11.30
N GLN A 128 -20.12 17.21 11.05
CA GLN A 128 -21.48 17.39 10.56
C GLN A 128 -21.73 16.72 9.20
N ALA A 129 -20.76 16.80 8.29
CA ALA A 129 -20.83 16.14 7.00
C ALA A 129 -20.88 14.62 7.14
N LEU A 130 -19.99 14.04 7.95
CA LEU A 130 -19.94 12.60 8.23
C LEU A 130 -21.21 12.09 8.91
N LYS A 131 -21.75 12.86 9.84
CA LYS A 131 -23.02 12.53 10.49
C LYS A 131 -24.19 12.47 9.52
N ARG A 132 -24.26 13.41 8.55
CA ARG A 132 -25.30 13.42 7.52
C ARG A 132 -25.32 12.17 6.66
N ILE A 133 -24.17 11.57 6.37
CA ILE A 133 -24.05 10.32 5.62
C ILE A 133 -24.05 9.07 6.49
N ASN A 134 -24.39 9.23 7.77
CA ASN A 134 -24.44 8.13 8.74
C ASN A 134 -23.11 7.35 8.87
N TYR A 135 -22.01 8.08 8.78
CA TYR A 135 -20.65 7.50 8.79
C TYR A 135 -20.32 6.75 10.09
N PHE A 136 -20.75 7.31 11.24
CA PHE A 136 -20.41 6.79 12.58
C PHE A 136 -21.29 5.62 13.06
N ARG A 137 -22.12 5.07 12.17
CA ARG A 137 -22.90 3.89 12.51
C ARG A 137 -22.00 2.68 12.75
N ASP A 138 -22.46 1.78 13.62
CA ASP A 138 -21.92 0.43 13.66
C ASP A 138 -22.21 -0.29 12.34
N ASP A 139 -21.27 -1.12 11.93
CA ASP A 139 -21.34 -1.91 10.72
C ASP A 139 -20.95 -3.36 11.06
N ALA A 140 -21.05 -4.29 10.14
CA ALA A 140 -20.51 -5.63 10.34
C ALA A 140 -18.99 -5.63 10.42
N ASP A 141 -18.43 -6.51 11.24
CA ASP A 141 -17.00 -6.80 11.22
C ASP A 141 -16.62 -7.28 9.80
N ILE A 142 -15.44 -6.90 9.37
CA ILE A 142 -14.91 -7.28 8.05
C ILE A 142 -13.66 -8.12 8.25
N ASP A 143 -13.62 -9.22 7.52
CA ASP A 143 -12.43 -10.08 7.41
C ASP A 143 -12.55 -10.87 6.11
N TYR A 144 -12.00 -10.31 5.01
CA TYR A 144 -12.01 -10.99 3.72
C TYR A 144 -10.77 -10.66 2.91
N TYR A 145 -10.48 -11.52 1.94
CA TYR A 145 -9.33 -11.40 1.07
C TYR A 145 -9.74 -11.23 -0.38
N GLU A 146 -8.92 -10.50 -1.10
CA GLU A 146 -8.95 -10.43 -2.55
C GLU A 146 -7.58 -10.88 -3.09
N LEU A 147 -7.60 -11.68 -4.15
CA LEU A 147 -6.40 -12.14 -4.86
C LEU A 147 -6.59 -11.88 -6.35
N TYR A 148 -5.61 -11.24 -6.96
CA TYR A 148 -5.62 -10.91 -8.39
C TYR A 148 -4.38 -11.44 -9.09
N ASP A 149 -4.56 -11.96 -10.31
CA ASP A 149 -3.48 -12.28 -11.25
C ASP A 149 -3.32 -11.10 -12.21
N LEU A 150 -2.44 -10.17 -11.91
CA LEU A 150 -2.24 -8.92 -12.65
C LEU A 150 -1.78 -9.13 -14.10
N GLN A 151 -1.30 -10.33 -14.44
CA GLN A 151 -0.94 -10.67 -15.82
C GLN A 151 -2.16 -11.08 -16.63
N ALA A 152 -3.11 -11.79 -16.03
CA ALA A 152 -4.32 -12.27 -16.69
C ALA A 152 -5.48 -11.27 -16.56
N ASP A 153 -5.49 -10.46 -15.50
CA ASP A 153 -6.53 -9.51 -15.12
C ASP A 153 -5.89 -8.20 -14.60
N PRO A 154 -5.30 -7.39 -15.49
CA PRO A 154 -4.61 -6.16 -15.10
C PRO A 154 -5.54 -5.10 -14.49
N ASP A 155 -6.83 -5.18 -14.78
CA ASP A 155 -7.86 -4.26 -14.27
C ASP A 155 -8.49 -4.74 -12.95
N GLU A 156 -8.02 -5.87 -12.39
CA GLU A 156 -8.43 -6.40 -11.09
C GLU A 156 -9.96 -6.59 -10.94
N LEU A 157 -10.62 -7.05 -12.00
CA LEU A 157 -12.08 -7.25 -12.04
C LEU A 157 -12.52 -8.60 -11.48
N ASN A 158 -11.61 -9.58 -11.38
CA ASN A 158 -11.90 -10.96 -11.00
C ASN A 158 -11.14 -11.39 -9.76
N ASN A 159 -11.75 -11.26 -8.60
CA ASN A 159 -11.18 -11.84 -7.38
C ASN A 159 -11.11 -13.37 -7.51
N ILE A 160 -9.88 -13.91 -7.47
CA ILE A 160 -9.61 -15.35 -7.56
C ILE A 160 -9.27 -15.98 -6.20
N TYR A 161 -9.38 -15.25 -5.09
CA TYR A 161 -9.15 -15.81 -3.76
C TYR A 161 -10.09 -16.98 -3.49
N GLY A 162 -9.52 -18.10 -3.03
CA GLY A 162 -10.28 -19.32 -2.75
C GLY A 162 -10.77 -20.09 -3.97
N LYS A 163 -10.44 -19.68 -5.20
CA LYS A 163 -10.77 -20.45 -6.41
C LYS A 163 -9.80 -21.63 -6.59
N PRO A 164 -10.26 -22.75 -7.17
CA PRO A 164 -9.40 -23.90 -7.46
C PRO A 164 -8.14 -23.50 -8.25
N GLY A 165 -6.99 -24.03 -7.85
CA GLY A 165 -5.69 -23.76 -8.49
C GLY A 165 -4.94 -22.53 -7.94
N THR A 166 -5.52 -21.78 -6.99
CA THR A 166 -4.89 -20.62 -6.38
C THR A 166 -4.26 -20.91 -5.02
N GLU A 167 -4.40 -22.11 -4.49
CA GLU A 167 -4.03 -22.48 -3.12
C GLU A 167 -2.55 -22.23 -2.83
N LYS A 168 -1.68 -22.57 -3.78
CA LYS A 168 -0.23 -22.40 -3.64
C LYS A 168 0.17 -20.93 -3.55
N VAL A 169 -0.32 -20.10 -4.47
CA VAL A 169 0.00 -18.66 -4.49
C VAL A 169 -0.63 -17.95 -3.31
N THR A 170 -1.86 -18.29 -2.94
CA THR A 170 -2.54 -17.77 -1.74
C THR A 170 -1.71 -18.04 -0.49
N LYS A 171 -1.27 -19.28 -0.27
CA LYS A 171 -0.44 -19.66 0.87
C LYS A 171 0.88 -18.88 0.91
N GLN A 172 1.52 -18.70 -0.25
CA GLN A 172 2.77 -17.94 -0.34
C GLN A 172 2.58 -16.47 0.04
N LEU A 173 1.55 -15.83 -0.50
CA LEU A 173 1.30 -14.41 -0.24
C LEU A 173 0.78 -14.17 1.18
N LEU A 174 -0.05 -15.04 1.74
CA LEU A 174 -0.46 -14.97 3.15
C LEU A 174 0.73 -15.09 4.09
N LYS A 175 1.64 -16.03 3.81
CA LYS A 175 2.88 -16.14 4.58
C LYS A 175 3.68 -14.85 4.51
N ARG A 176 3.83 -14.29 3.30
CA ARG A 176 4.60 -13.06 3.09
C ARG A 176 3.96 -11.85 3.77
N LEU A 177 2.64 -11.75 3.73
CA LEU A 177 1.87 -10.74 4.45
C LEU A 177 2.14 -10.78 5.97
N GLY A 178 2.09 -11.98 6.56
CA GLY A 178 2.40 -12.17 7.99
C GLY A 178 3.85 -11.82 8.34
N GLU A 179 4.81 -12.10 7.45
CA GLU A 179 6.21 -11.70 7.63
C GLU A 179 6.35 -10.17 7.68
N TYR A 180 5.71 -9.44 6.75
CA TYR A 180 5.72 -7.99 6.72
C TYR A 180 5.07 -7.37 7.96
N ARG A 181 3.91 -7.87 8.37
CA ARG A 181 3.23 -7.39 9.58
C ARG A 181 4.14 -7.51 10.81
N LYS A 182 4.81 -8.66 10.95
CA LYS A 182 5.76 -8.89 12.05
C LYS A 182 6.98 -7.97 11.96
N GLU A 183 7.59 -7.83 10.78
CA GLU A 183 8.78 -7.00 10.54
C GLU A 183 8.49 -5.53 10.81
N LEU A 184 7.35 -5.05 10.34
CA LEU A 184 6.95 -3.64 10.43
C LEU A 184 6.13 -3.32 11.69
N LYS A 185 5.91 -4.32 12.58
CA LYS A 185 5.16 -4.18 13.84
C LYS A 185 3.77 -3.57 13.61
N VAL A 186 3.07 -4.07 12.59
CA VAL A 186 1.70 -3.66 12.28
C VAL A 186 0.76 -4.37 13.25
N ASP A 187 0.09 -3.61 14.10
CA ASP A 187 -0.94 -4.13 15.00
C ASP A 187 -2.24 -4.36 14.21
N GLU A 188 -2.83 -5.55 14.40
CA GLU A 188 -4.13 -5.92 13.81
C GLU A 188 -5.32 -5.36 14.59
#